data_60ad614f6ed73fcccb25c427657fca96
#
_entry.id   60ad614f6ed73fcccb25c427657fca96
#
_cell.length_a   1.000
_cell.length_b   1.000
_cell.length_c   1.000
_cell.angle_alpha   90.00
_cell.angle_beta   90.00
_cell.angle_gamma   90.00
#
_symmetry.space_group_name_H-M   'P 1'
#
loop_
_entity.id
_entity.type
_entity.pdbx_description
1 polymer ?
#
loop_
_entity_poly.entity_id
_entity_poly.type
_entity_poly.pdbx_seq_one_letter_code
_entity_poly.pdbx_strand_id
1 'polypeptide(L)'
;LNSTPATVQDRPKGVVAPLQACRMFRMERYLPGPELAAFLDHFWVVEWNLTGQPAYVQRTLPYPCVQLVFDHARSGIWGVPSGAFDYKLKGAGKVCGLRFRPGAFRAILGRPLRSILDEVLALSEVFPWDEAAVVPAVLGCLDDAAMIATAGRLLAPHLPAPDPQVERIAAILRMVETTPGLTRVEDLAAGAGMGVRSLQQLFNEYVGVSPKWVIRRFRLHEAVDRLANGEEPDLAGLAQQLGYCDQAHFSSDFRKLVGETPAHYRKTKTCLQ
;
A
#
# COMPACT_ATOMS: atom_id res chain seq x y z
N LEU A 1 -11.66 4.06 -28.45
CA LEU A 1 -10.62 5.07 -28.25
C LEU A 1 -9.67 4.56 -27.18
N ASN A 2 -8.57 3.88 -27.58
CA ASN A 2 -7.49 3.43 -26.67
C ASN A 2 -6.63 4.64 -26.30
N SER A 3 -7.03 5.43 -25.34
CA SER A 3 -6.10 6.38 -24.73
C SER A 3 -5.18 5.60 -23.78
N THR A 4 -3.88 5.70 -23.95
CA THR A 4 -2.89 5.14 -23.02
C THR A 4 -3.22 5.68 -21.62
N PRO A 5 -3.34 4.82 -20.59
CA PRO A 5 -3.65 5.26 -19.23
C PRO A 5 -2.54 6.18 -18.71
N ALA A 6 -2.93 7.25 -18.00
CA ALA A 6 -1.97 8.17 -17.42
C ALA A 6 -1.17 7.48 -16.31
N THR A 7 0.15 7.63 -16.33
CA THR A 7 1.04 7.06 -15.30
C THR A 7 1.11 7.95 -14.06
N VAL A 8 1.29 7.34 -12.90
CA VAL A 8 1.57 8.04 -11.64
C VAL A 8 3.05 8.41 -11.59
N GLN A 9 3.37 9.69 -11.64
CA GLN A 9 4.77 10.17 -11.72
C GLN A 9 5.53 10.16 -10.38
N ASP A 10 4.83 10.10 -9.25
CA ASP A 10 5.46 10.08 -7.92
C ASP A 10 6.22 8.76 -7.68
N ARG A 11 7.35 8.85 -6.96
CA ARG A 11 8.07 7.65 -6.52
C ARG A 11 7.15 6.73 -5.72
N PRO A 12 7.25 5.38 -5.93
CA PRO A 12 6.43 4.43 -5.17
C PRO A 12 6.73 4.56 -3.68
N LYS A 13 5.81 5.16 -2.93
CA LYS A 13 5.92 5.21 -1.46
C LYS A 13 5.82 3.79 -0.91
N GLY A 14 6.75 3.40 -0.04
CA GLY A 14 6.72 2.11 0.64
C GLY A 14 7.55 0.99 0.02
N VAL A 15 8.20 1.19 -1.13
CA VAL A 15 9.18 0.22 -1.67
C VAL A 15 10.50 0.40 -0.94
N VAL A 16 10.93 -0.63 -0.19
CA VAL A 16 12.24 -0.61 0.49
C VAL A 16 13.34 -0.83 -0.55
N ALA A 17 14.44 -0.06 -0.47
CA ALA A 17 15.55 -0.11 -1.41
C ALA A 17 15.15 0.11 -2.90
N PRO A 18 14.49 1.22 -3.25
CA PRO A 18 13.92 1.43 -4.59
C PRO A 18 14.95 1.36 -5.72
N LEU A 19 16.19 1.82 -5.50
CA LEU A 19 17.27 1.75 -6.51
C LEU A 19 17.69 0.31 -6.83
N GLN A 20 17.68 -0.58 -5.86
CA GLN A 20 17.96 -2.00 -6.08
C GLN A 20 16.75 -2.67 -6.75
N ALA A 21 15.54 -2.33 -6.32
CA ALA A 21 14.28 -2.85 -6.86
C ALA A 21 14.18 -2.60 -8.38
N CYS A 22 14.49 -1.39 -8.86
CA CYS A 22 14.45 -1.04 -10.28
C CYS A 22 15.37 -1.88 -11.18
N ARG A 23 16.41 -2.53 -10.60
CA ARG A 23 17.29 -3.44 -11.35
C ARG A 23 16.76 -4.86 -11.44
N MET A 24 15.82 -5.22 -10.54
CA MET A 24 15.33 -6.59 -10.40
C MET A 24 13.97 -6.79 -11.07
N PHE A 25 13.17 -5.73 -11.17
CA PHE A 25 11.85 -5.76 -11.79
C PHE A 25 11.44 -4.38 -12.30
N ARG A 26 10.56 -4.35 -13.29
CA ARG A 26 9.82 -3.16 -13.71
C ARG A 26 8.58 -3.02 -12.83
N MET A 27 8.28 -1.81 -12.37
CA MET A 27 7.05 -1.47 -11.68
C MET A 27 6.49 -0.17 -12.26
N GLU A 28 5.27 -0.24 -12.76
CA GLU A 28 4.53 0.89 -13.28
C GLU A 28 3.21 1.07 -12.53
N ARG A 29 2.75 2.31 -12.42
CA ARG A 29 1.47 2.64 -11.79
C ARG A 29 0.65 3.51 -12.73
N TYR A 30 -0.65 3.26 -12.78
CA TYR A 30 -1.56 3.89 -13.71
C TYR A 30 -2.80 4.41 -13.00
N LEU A 31 -3.23 5.62 -13.35
CA LEU A 31 -4.45 6.20 -12.80
C LEU A 31 -5.69 5.47 -13.34
N PRO A 32 -6.72 5.27 -12.51
CA PRO A 32 -7.98 4.70 -12.95
C PRO A 32 -8.76 5.68 -13.83
N GLY A 33 -9.58 5.13 -14.74
CA GLY A 33 -10.59 5.92 -15.46
C GLY A 33 -11.64 6.54 -14.50
N PRO A 34 -12.40 7.53 -14.96
CA PRO A 34 -13.37 8.26 -14.13
C PRO A 34 -14.37 7.35 -13.40
N GLU A 35 -14.77 6.26 -14.03
CA GLU A 35 -15.74 5.28 -13.50
C GLU A 35 -15.19 4.49 -12.30
N LEU A 36 -13.88 4.36 -12.20
CA LEU A 36 -13.19 3.62 -11.13
C LEU A 36 -12.54 4.54 -10.09
N ALA A 37 -12.40 5.82 -10.38
CA ALA A 37 -11.65 6.78 -9.56
C ALA A 37 -12.23 7.01 -8.15
N ALA A 38 -13.52 6.75 -7.95
CA ALA A 38 -14.15 6.79 -6.63
C ALA A 38 -13.70 5.61 -5.74
N PHE A 39 -13.23 4.52 -6.32
CA PHE A 39 -12.87 3.27 -5.62
C PHE A 39 -11.38 2.98 -5.63
N LEU A 40 -10.70 3.24 -6.74
CA LEU A 40 -9.29 2.92 -6.92
C LEU A 40 -8.40 4.15 -6.75
N ASP A 41 -7.27 3.94 -6.10
CA ASP A 41 -6.17 4.89 -6.03
C ASP A 41 -5.32 4.80 -7.32
N HIS A 42 -4.89 3.59 -7.66
CA HIS A 42 -4.19 3.30 -8.92
C HIS A 42 -4.19 1.80 -9.23
N PHE A 43 -3.91 1.47 -10.49
CA PHE A 43 -3.42 0.16 -10.90
C PHE A 43 -1.91 0.11 -10.76
N TRP A 44 -1.35 -1.07 -10.49
CA TRP A 44 0.09 -1.28 -10.56
C TRP A 44 0.39 -2.58 -11.28
N VAL A 45 1.46 -2.57 -12.05
CA VAL A 45 1.97 -3.75 -12.78
C VAL A 45 3.42 -3.95 -12.37
N VAL A 46 3.76 -5.17 -11.98
CA VAL A 46 5.13 -5.60 -11.72
C VAL A 46 5.48 -6.73 -12.67
N GLU A 47 6.63 -6.62 -13.32
CA GLU A 47 7.14 -7.61 -14.24
C GLU A 47 8.63 -7.85 -13.98
N TRP A 48 9.02 -9.12 -13.94
CA TRP A 48 10.40 -9.51 -13.69
C TRP A 48 10.84 -10.66 -14.58
N ASN A 49 12.16 -10.70 -14.87
CA ASN A 49 12.81 -11.84 -15.48
C ASN A 49 14.15 -12.09 -14.76
N LEU A 50 14.12 -13.01 -13.81
CA LEU A 50 15.26 -13.48 -13.03
C LEU A 50 15.64 -14.91 -13.42
N THR A 51 15.39 -15.33 -14.67
CA THR A 51 15.76 -16.65 -15.16
C THR A 51 17.26 -16.83 -15.08
N GLY A 52 17.72 -17.91 -14.44
CA GLY A 52 19.16 -18.14 -14.21
C GLY A 52 19.78 -17.33 -13.07
N GLN A 53 19.00 -16.50 -12.39
CA GLN A 53 19.45 -15.70 -11.25
C GLN A 53 18.85 -16.21 -9.93
N PRO A 54 19.49 -15.91 -8.78
CA PRO A 54 18.90 -16.16 -7.47
C PRO A 54 17.57 -15.45 -7.29
N ALA A 55 16.66 -16.01 -6.50
CA ALA A 55 15.42 -15.35 -6.14
C ALA A 55 15.70 -14.05 -5.37
N TYR A 56 14.91 -13.01 -5.68
CA TYR A 56 14.97 -11.71 -5.01
C TYR A 56 13.75 -11.55 -4.10
N VAL A 57 13.94 -11.03 -2.90
CA VAL A 57 12.85 -10.73 -1.97
C VAL A 57 12.65 -9.22 -1.92
N GLN A 58 11.51 -8.77 -2.42
CA GLN A 58 11.10 -7.37 -2.32
C GLN A 58 10.29 -7.15 -1.05
N ARG A 59 10.78 -6.30 -0.16
CA ARG A 59 10.04 -5.82 1.00
C ARG A 59 9.27 -4.56 0.66
N THR A 60 8.01 -4.53 1.06
CA THR A 60 7.13 -3.38 0.86
C THR A 60 6.54 -2.96 2.20
N LEU A 61 6.56 -1.65 2.46
CA LEU A 61 5.93 -1.08 3.64
C LEU A 61 4.42 -1.03 3.41
N PRO A 62 3.60 -1.54 4.32
CA PRO A 62 2.16 -1.53 4.15
C PRO A 62 1.59 -0.13 4.16
N TYR A 63 0.51 0.03 3.40
CA TYR A 63 -0.36 1.20 3.38
C TYR A 63 -1.77 0.75 3.79
N PRO A 64 -2.58 1.58 4.45
CA PRO A 64 -3.90 1.17 4.95
C PRO A 64 -4.94 1.06 3.83
N CYS A 65 -4.74 0.13 2.92
CA CYS A 65 -5.64 -0.13 1.80
C CYS A 65 -5.74 -1.62 1.48
N VAL A 66 -6.86 -2.02 0.94
CA VAL A 66 -7.07 -3.35 0.35
C VAL A 66 -6.54 -3.34 -1.08
N GLN A 67 -6.08 -4.49 -1.54
CA GLN A 67 -5.65 -4.68 -2.92
C GLN A 67 -6.31 -5.91 -3.53
N LEU A 68 -6.77 -5.79 -4.76
CA LEU A 68 -7.12 -6.92 -5.61
C LEU A 68 -5.90 -7.24 -6.47
N VAL A 69 -5.42 -8.47 -6.41
CA VAL A 69 -4.17 -8.88 -7.07
C VAL A 69 -4.43 -10.07 -7.98
N PHE A 70 -4.02 -9.93 -9.24
CA PHE A 70 -3.92 -11.00 -10.22
C PHE A 70 -2.47 -11.47 -10.32
N ASP A 71 -2.23 -12.71 -9.93
CA ASP A 71 -0.92 -13.35 -9.87
C ASP A 71 -1.11 -14.85 -10.11
N HIS A 72 -0.32 -15.45 -10.99
CA HIS A 72 -0.42 -16.89 -11.27
C HIS A 72 -0.19 -17.76 -10.04
N ALA A 73 0.61 -17.28 -9.07
CA ALA A 73 0.92 -18.04 -7.87
C ALA A 73 -0.07 -17.76 -6.73
N ARG A 74 -0.59 -16.54 -6.61
CA ARG A 74 -1.38 -16.14 -5.45
C ARG A 74 -2.28 -14.93 -5.74
N SER A 75 -3.25 -15.12 -6.61
CA SER A 75 -4.33 -14.14 -6.81
C SER A 75 -5.20 -14.03 -5.56
N GLY A 76 -5.85 -12.90 -5.35
CA GLY A 76 -6.77 -12.73 -4.23
C GLY A 76 -7.05 -11.28 -3.85
N ILE A 77 -7.90 -11.14 -2.84
CA ILE A 77 -8.18 -9.88 -2.15
C ILE A 77 -7.27 -9.81 -0.92
N TRP A 78 -6.29 -8.95 -0.99
CA TRP A 78 -5.31 -8.75 0.09
C TRP A 78 -5.82 -7.69 1.04
N GLY A 79 -6.15 -8.09 2.26
CA GLY A 79 -6.48 -7.18 3.35
C GLY A 79 -5.28 -6.32 3.73
N VAL A 80 -5.50 -5.36 4.62
CA VAL A 80 -4.41 -4.50 5.10
C VAL A 80 -3.41 -5.34 5.89
N PRO A 81 -2.13 -5.38 5.49
CA PRO A 81 -1.12 -6.07 6.28
C PRO A 81 -0.72 -5.22 7.50
N SER A 82 -0.72 -5.82 8.69
CA SER A 82 -0.31 -5.15 9.94
C SER A 82 1.21 -4.94 10.02
N GLY A 83 1.99 -5.79 9.35
CA GLY A 83 3.44 -5.80 9.28
C GLY A 83 4.02 -5.50 7.91
N ALA A 84 5.34 -5.60 7.76
CA ALA A 84 6.00 -5.56 6.45
C ALA A 84 5.55 -6.75 5.59
N PHE A 85 5.47 -6.51 4.30
CA PHE A 85 5.12 -7.53 3.33
C PHE A 85 6.34 -7.87 2.46
N ASP A 86 6.71 -9.14 2.45
CA ASP A 86 7.81 -9.66 1.65
C ASP A 86 7.27 -10.50 0.49
N TYR A 87 7.62 -10.13 -0.74
CA TYR A 87 7.28 -10.88 -1.94
C TYR A 87 8.54 -11.46 -2.60
N LYS A 88 8.54 -12.77 -2.82
CA LYS A 88 9.67 -13.50 -3.41
C LYS A 88 9.52 -13.60 -4.92
N LEU A 89 10.36 -12.89 -5.66
CA LEU A 89 10.47 -12.96 -7.12
C LEU A 89 11.43 -14.09 -7.50
N LYS A 90 10.98 -15.00 -8.39
CA LYS A 90 11.78 -16.12 -8.89
C LYS A 90 11.43 -16.37 -10.35
N GLY A 91 12.44 -16.72 -11.18
CA GLY A 91 12.23 -16.97 -12.60
C GLY A 91 11.69 -15.73 -13.32
N ALA A 92 10.72 -15.89 -14.21
CA ALA A 92 10.01 -14.80 -14.86
C ALA A 92 8.55 -14.78 -14.40
N GLY A 93 7.97 -13.58 -14.31
CA GLY A 93 6.59 -13.43 -13.91
C GLY A 93 6.06 -12.02 -14.08
N LYS A 94 4.74 -11.90 -13.96
CA LYS A 94 3.98 -10.66 -14.07
C LYS A 94 2.83 -10.69 -13.06
N VAL A 95 2.58 -9.54 -12.42
CA VAL A 95 1.48 -9.34 -11.47
C VAL A 95 0.78 -8.03 -11.82
N CYS A 96 -0.54 -8.04 -11.78
CA CYS A 96 -1.37 -6.84 -11.90
C CYS A 96 -2.17 -6.65 -10.62
N GLY A 97 -2.08 -5.47 -10.01
CA GLY A 97 -2.82 -5.15 -8.81
C GLY A 97 -3.65 -3.88 -8.94
N LEU A 98 -4.80 -3.88 -8.28
CA LEU A 98 -5.70 -2.76 -8.13
C LEU A 98 -5.66 -2.32 -6.67
N ARG A 99 -5.12 -1.14 -6.40
CA ARG A 99 -5.08 -0.57 -5.08
C ARG A 99 -6.34 0.24 -4.84
N PHE A 100 -7.14 -0.20 -3.88
CA PHE A 100 -8.33 0.54 -3.49
C PHE A 100 -7.96 1.77 -2.66
N ARG A 101 -8.74 2.82 -2.80
CA ARG A 101 -8.72 3.96 -1.88
C ARG A 101 -9.04 3.45 -0.47
N PRO A 102 -8.38 3.96 0.57
CA PRO A 102 -8.70 3.57 1.94
C PRO A 102 -10.19 3.72 2.25
N GLY A 103 -10.80 2.64 2.70
CA GLY A 103 -12.24 2.57 2.99
C GLY A 103 -13.12 2.14 1.82
N ALA A 104 -12.71 2.31 0.58
CA ALA A 104 -13.57 2.06 -0.58
C ALA A 104 -14.00 0.58 -0.73
N PHE A 105 -13.17 -0.35 -0.28
CA PHE A 105 -13.50 -1.79 -0.36
C PHE A 105 -14.56 -2.24 0.66
N ARG A 106 -14.88 -1.43 1.68
CA ARG A 106 -15.86 -1.76 2.71
C ARG A 106 -17.25 -2.10 2.14
N ALA A 107 -17.71 -1.31 1.20
CA ALA A 107 -19.02 -1.50 0.56
C ALA A 107 -19.06 -2.74 -0.34
N ILE A 108 -17.92 -3.09 -0.98
CA ILE A 108 -17.77 -4.31 -1.81
C ILE A 108 -17.76 -5.55 -0.92
N LEU A 109 -16.98 -5.53 0.18
CA LEU A 109 -16.84 -6.66 1.09
C LEU A 109 -18.13 -6.94 1.91
N GLY A 110 -18.94 -5.93 2.16
CA GLY A 110 -20.19 -6.05 2.92
C GLY A 110 -20.01 -6.21 4.44
N ARG A 111 -18.78 -6.26 4.95
CA ARG A 111 -18.44 -6.43 6.37
C ARG A 111 -17.22 -5.58 6.74
N PRO A 112 -16.93 -5.32 8.05
CA PRO A 112 -15.82 -4.47 8.47
C PRO A 112 -14.47 -4.93 7.90
N LEU A 113 -13.63 -4.00 7.40
CA LEU A 113 -12.32 -4.33 6.85
C LEU A 113 -11.37 -4.93 7.90
N ARG A 114 -11.64 -4.70 9.19
CA ARG A 114 -10.93 -5.37 10.30
C ARG A 114 -11.01 -6.90 10.21
N SER A 115 -12.08 -7.44 9.62
CA SER A 115 -12.29 -8.89 9.49
C SER A 115 -11.34 -9.57 8.50
N ILE A 116 -10.65 -8.80 7.68
CA ILE A 116 -9.67 -9.30 6.69
C ILE A 116 -8.26 -8.73 6.94
N LEU A 117 -7.97 -8.26 8.16
CA LEU A 117 -6.64 -7.82 8.54
C LEU A 117 -5.66 -9.00 8.46
N ASP A 118 -4.53 -8.82 7.76
CA ASP A 118 -3.51 -9.86 7.52
C ASP A 118 -4.01 -11.09 6.75
N GLU A 119 -5.23 -11.02 6.16
CA GLU A 119 -5.82 -12.12 5.41
C GLU A 119 -5.71 -11.89 3.89
N VAL A 120 -5.75 -12.99 3.17
CA VAL A 120 -5.93 -13.01 1.70
C VAL A 120 -7.13 -13.89 1.39
N LEU A 121 -8.20 -13.27 0.89
CA LEU A 121 -9.40 -13.99 0.46
C LEU A 121 -9.22 -14.45 -0.99
N ALA A 122 -9.77 -15.59 -1.35
CA ALA A 122 -9.89 -15.99 -2.74
C ALA A 122 -10.78 -14.99 -3.51
N LEU A 123 -10.55 -14.80 -4.81
CA LEU A 123 -11.38 -13.89 -5.63
C LEU A 123 -12.84 -14.33 -5.60
N SER A 124 -13.10 -15.64 -5.60
CA SER A 124 -14.43 -16.24 -5.56
C SER A 124 -15.20 -16.05 -4.25
N GLU A 125 -14.52 -15.68 -3.16
CA GLU A 125 -15.18 -15.33 -1.89
C GLU A 125 -15.86 -13.94 -1.92
N VAL A 126 -15.44 -13.08 -2.87
CA VAL A 126 -15.93 -11.70 -2.97
C VAL A 126 -16.65 -11.45 -4.29
N PHE A 127 -16.18 -12.05 -5.38
CA PHE A 127 -16.71 -11.86 -6.72
C PHE A 127 -17.17 -13.22 -7.31
N PRO A 128 -18.19 -13.26 -8.14
CA PRO A 128 -18.62 -14.48 -8.83
C PRO A 128 -17.67 -14.82 -10.00
N TRP A 129 -16.36 -14.85 -9.74
CA TRP A 129 -15.35 -15.09 -10.76
C TRP A 129 -14.75 -16.48 -10.67
N ASP A 130 -14.55 -17.10 -11.83
CA ASP A 130 -13.70 -18.28 -11.98
C ASP A 130 -12.25 -17.81 -12.11
N GLU A 131 -11.44 -18.07 -11.09
CA GLU A 131 -10.02 -17.68 -11.06
C GLU A 131 -9.22 -18.30 -12.20
N ALA A 132 -9.56 -19.54 -12.60
CA ALA A 132 -8.90 -20.21 -13.72
C ALA A 132 -9.15 -19.50 -15.06
N ALA A 133 -10.25 -18.76 -15.18
CA ALA A 133 -10.58 -17.97 -16.36
C ALA A 133 -10.05 -16.53 -16.27
N VAL A 134 -10.30 -15.82 -15.14
CA VAL A 134 -10.02 -14.38 -15.05
C VAL A 134 -8.53 -14.08 -14.91
N VAL A 135 -7.76 -14.90 -14.21
CA VAL A 135 -6.33 -14.64 -14.01
C VAL A 135 -5.56 -14.71 -15.32
N PRO A 136 -5.69 -15.76 -16.15
CA PRO A 136 -5.05 -15.77 -17.49
C PRO A 136 -5.58 -14.68 -18.42
N ALA A 137 -6.87 -14.32 -18.33
CA ALA A 137 -7.44 -13.24 -19.15
C ALA A 137 -6.81 -11.87 -18.87
N VAL A 138 -6.46 -11.59 -17.60
CA VAL A 138 -5.77 -10.36 -17.20
C VAL A 138 -4.28 -10.45 -17.52
N LEU A 139 -3.57 -11.47 -17.02
CA LEU A 139 -2.12 -11.56 -17.14
C LEU A 139 -1.63 -11.94 -18.54
N GLY A 140 -2.48 -12.52 -19.39
CA GLY A 140 -2.18 -12.85 -20.77
C GLY A 140 -2.26 -11.67 -21.75
N CYS A 141 -2.66 -10.48 -21.29
CA CYS A 141 -2.69 -9.29 -22.13
C CYS A 141 -1.29 -8.91 -22.64
N LEU A 142 -1.24 -8.35 -23.86
CA LEU A 142 0.00 -8.01 -24.57
C LEU A 142 0.77 -6.87 -23.89
N ASP A 143 0.05 -5.91 -23.32
CA ASP A 143 0.62 -4.73 -22.68
C ASP A 143 -0.16 -4.34 -21.41
N ASP A 144 0.40 -3.40 -20.67
CA ASP A 144 -0.19 -2.92 -19.43
C ASP A 144 -1.54 -2.23 -19.64
N ALA A 145 -1.73 -1.52 -20.74
CA ALA A 145 -2.98 -0.82 -21.02
C ALA A 145 -4.14 -1.80 -21.23
N ALA A 146 -3.90 -2.88 -21.99
CA ALA A 146 -4.88 -3.95 -22.17
C ALA A 146 -5.17 -4.70 -20.87
N MET A 147 -4.14 -4.94 -20.05
CA MET A 147 -4.24 -5.60 -18.76
C MET A 147 -5.11 -4.79 -17.79
N ILE A 148 -4.84 -3.50 -17.64
CA ILE A 148 -5.59 -2.57 -16.80
C ILE A 148 -7.04 -2.44 -17.27
N ALA A 149 -7.25 -2.30 -18.58
CA ALA A 149 -8.59 -2.23 -19.16
C ALA A 149 -9.39 -3.52 -18.90
N THR A 150 -8.73 -4.69 -18.99
CA THR A 150 -9.38 -5.98 -18.71
C THR A 150 -9.73 -6.10 -17.22
N ALA A 151 -8.79 -5.80 -16.31
CA ALA A 151 -9.04 -5.82 -14.87
C ALA A 151 -10.13 -4.82 -14.47
N GLY A 152 -10.12 -3.62 -15.06
CA GLY A 152 -11.16 -2.60 -14.83
C GLY A 152 -12.55 -3.05 -15.30
N ARG A 153 -12.65 -3.66 -16.49
CA ARG A 153 -13.94 -4.20 -17.00
C ARG A 153 -14.47 -5.34 -16.13
N LEU A 154 -13.61 -6.17 -15.57
CA LEU A 154 -14.03 -7.22 -14.62
C LEU A 154 -14.58 -6.62 -13.32
N LEU A 155 -13.93 -5.59 -12.79
CA LEU A 155 -14.33 -4.96 -11.53
C LEU A 155 -15.59 -4.11 -11.64
N ALA A 156 -15.73 -3.30 -12.71
CA ALA A 156 -16.77 -2.27 -12.85
C ALA A 156 -18.21 -2.73 -12.54
N PRO A 157 -18.69 -3.91 -13.01
CA PRO A 157 -20.06 -4.37 -12.72
C PRO A 157 -20.33 -4.67 -11.25
N HIS A 158 -19.29 -4.78 -10.42
CA HIS A 158 -19.40 -5.15 -9.01
C HIS A 158 -19.22 -3.95 -8.06
N LEU A 159 -19.06 -2.74 -8.62
CA LEU A 159 -18.91 -1.55 -7.82
C LEU A 159 -20.27 -1.06 -7.30
N PRO A 160 -20.39 -0.84 -5.98
CA PRO A 160 -21.59 -0.22 -5.40
C PRO A 160 -21.63 1.29 -5.68
N ALA A 161 -22.65 1.99 -5.17
CA ALA A 161 -22.63 3.44 -5.13
C ALA A 161 -21.45 3.94 -4.27
N PRO A 162 -20.78 5.06 -4.66
CA PRO A 162 -19.70 5.64 -3.86
C PRO A 162 -20.16 6.00 -2.44
N ASP A 163 -19.36 5.63 -1.44
CA ASP A 163 -19.63 5.92 -0.02
C ASP A 163 -18.93 7.22 0.40
N PRO A 164 -19.66 8.24 0.91
CA PRO A 164 -19.09 9.49 1.39
C PRO A 164 -18.03 9.33 2.50
N GLN A 165 -18.06 8.22 3.26
CA GLN A 165 -17.07 7.95 4.28
C GLN A 165 -15.65 7.77 3.71
N VAL A 166 -15.54 7.36 2.44
CA VAL A 166 -14.24 7.22 1.74
C VAL A 166 -13.52 8.58 1.68
N GLU A 167 -14.23 9.65 1.33
CA GLU A 167 -13.66 11.01 1.28
C GLU A 167 -13.27 11.51 2.68
N ARG A 168 -14.09 11.21 3.68
CA ARG A 168 -13.78 11.53 5.09
C ARG A 168 -12.50 10.82 5.55
N ILE A 169 -12.37 9.54 5.26
CA ILE A 169 -11.16 8.76 5.56
C ILE A 169 -9.96 9.32 4.82
N ALA A 170 -10.09 9.64 3.53
CA ALA A 170 -9.03 10.24 2.75
C ALA A 170 -8.56 11.58 3.35
N ALA A 171 -9.49 12.41 3.85
CA ALA A 171 -9.15 13.67 4.53
C ALA A 171 -8.39 13.41 5.85
N ILE A 172 -8.82 12.43 6.66
CA ILE A 172 -8.16 12.05 7.91
C ILE A 172 -6.74 11.51 7.64
N LEU A 173 -6.57 10.66 6.63
CA LEU A 173 -5.26 10.12 6.27
C LEU A 173 -4.31 11.21 5.75
N ARG A 174 -4.82 12.14 4.92
CA ARG A 174 -4.04 13.32 4.50
C ARG A 174 -3.58 14.15 5.69
N MET A 175 -4.45 14.36 6.69
CA MET A 175 -4.06 15.07 7.92
C MET A 175 -2.89 14.39 8.62
N VAL A 176 -2.91 13.05 8.75
CA VAL A 176 -1.78 12.29 9.32
C VAL A 176 -0.50 12.48 8.49
N GLU A 177 -0.63 12.47 7.16
CA GLU A 177 0.51 12.58 6.24
C GLU A 177 1.13 13.98 6.24
N THR A 178 0.29 15.03 6.28
CA THR A 178 0.73 16.42 6.05
C THR A 178 0.93 17.24 7.33
N THR A 179 0.57 16.71 8.51
CA THR A 179 0.75 17.44 9.77
C THR A 179 1.99 16.93 10.51
N PRO A 180 3.12 17.66 10.46
CA PRO A 180 4.31 17.31 11.22
C PRO A 180 4.00 17.21 12.73
N GLY A 181 4.58 16.22 13.39
CA GLY A 181 4.42 16.05 14.85
C GLY A 181 3.06 15.51 15.30
N LEU A 182 2.11 15.20 14.43
CA LEU A 182 0.87 14.53 14.80
C LEU A 182 1.19 13.08 15.18
N THR A 183 1.23 12.80 16.50
CA THR A 183 1.64 11.51 17.06
C THR A 183 0.56 10.88 17.94
N ARG A 184 -0.47 11.64 18.34
CA ARG A 184 -1.51 11.20 19.25
C ARG A 184 -2.85 11.01 18.56
N VAL A 185 -3.59 9.99 18.99
CA VAL A 185 -4.93 9.69 18.46
C VAL A 185 -5.93 10.79 18.83
N GLU A 186 -5.76 11.38 20.01
CA GLU A 186 -6.60 12.47 20.53
C GLU A 186 -6.53 13.69 19.59
N ASP A 187 -5.33 14.07 19.17
CA ASP A 187 -5.10 15.22 18.28
C ASP A 187 -5.71 14.95 16.90
N LEU A 188 -5.54 13.72 16.38
CA LEU A 188 -6.17 13.31 15.13
C LEU A 188 -7.70 13.35 15.20
N ALA A 189 -8.28 12.87 16.31
CA ALA A 189 -9.71 12.87 16.53
C ALA A 189 -10.26 14.30 16.62
N ALA A 190 -9.59 15.19 17.37
CA ALA A 190 -9.94 16.60 17.46
C ALA A 190 -9.88 17.30 16.09
N GLY A 191 -8.79 17.09 15.32
CA GLY A 191 -8.65 17.62 13.97
C GLY A 191 -9.70 17.11 12.98
N ALA A 192 -10.17 15.87 13.16
CA ALA A 192 -11.24 15.28 12.37
C ALA A 192 -12.66 15.68 12.83
N GLY A 193 -12.78 16.50 13.88
CA GLY A 193 -14.06 16.94 14.45
C GLY A 193 -14.89 15.78 15.05
N MET A 194 -14.24 14.78 15.67
CA MET A 194 -14.91 13.61 16.22
C MET A 194 -14.26 13.12 17.52
N GLY A 195 -15.01 12.32 18.29
CA GLY A 195 -14.46 11.67 19.48
C GLY A 195 -13.52 10.50 19.12
N VAL A 196 -12.56 10.20 20.02
CA VAL A 196 -11.61 9.10 19.84
C VAL A 196 -12.30 7.76 19.58
N ARG A 197 -13.38 7.45 20.30
CA ARG A 197 -14.14 6.20 20.13
C ARG A 197 -14.76 6.10 18.74
N SER A 198 -15.35 7.20 18.24
CA SER A 198 -15.94 7.26 16.89
C SER A 198 -14.87 7.10 15.81
N LEU A 199 -13.70 7.72 15.99
CA LEU A 199 -12.56 7.56 15.08
C LEU A 199 -12.08 6.10 15.07
N GLN A 200 -11.95 5.45 16.22
CA GLN A 200 -11.56 4.05 16.32
C GLN A 200 -12.58 3.12 15.63
N GLN A 201 -13.87 3.39 15.82
CA GLN A 201 -14.94 2.62 15.16
C GLN A 201 -14.91 2.80 13.64
N LEU A 202 -14.76 4.03 13.14
CA LEU A 202 -14.62 4.32 11.72
C LEU A 202 -13.43 3.57 11.09
N PHE A 203 -12.28 3.58 11.78
CA PHE A 203 -11.08 2.90 11.31
C PHE A 203 -11.21 1.37 11.32
N ASN A 204 -11.83 0.79 12.34
CA ASN A 204 -12.10 -0.65 12.38
C ASN A 204 -13.02 -1.08 11.23
N GLU A 205 -14.05 -0.28 10.96
CA GLU A 205 -15.06 -0.56 9.93
C GLU A 205 -14.49 -0.40 8.52
N TYR A 206 -13.84 0.72 8.24
CA TYR A 206 -13.48 1.13 6.88
C TYR A 206 -12.01 0.99 6.52
N VAL A 207 -11.09 1.01 7.50
CA VAL A 207 -9.64 0.96 7.25
C VAL A 207 -9.04 -0.39 7.60
N GLY A 208 -9.61 -1.08 8.59
CA GLY A 208 -9.17 -2.40 9.04
C GLY A 208 -8.05 -2.36 10.09
N VAL A 209 -7.43 -1.20 10.32
CA VAL A 209 -6.37 -0.97 11.32
C VAL A 209 -6.72 0.20 12.23
N SER A 210 -6.08 0.30 13.40
CA SER A 210 -6.36 1.39 14.34
C SER A 210 -5.78 2.73 13.88
N PRO A 211 -6.35 3.89 14.32
CA PRO A 211 -5.75 5.20 14.09
C PRO A 211 -4.30 5.30 14.57
N LYS A 212 -3.98 4.72 15.74
CA LYS A 212 -2.62 4.66 16.27
C LYS A 212 -1.66 3.93 15.33
N TRP A 213 -2.10 2.81 14.73
CA TRP A 213 -1.31 2.07 13.76
C TRP A 213 -1.00 2.95 12.53
N VAL A 214 -2.01 3.68 12.03
CA VAL A 214 -1.85 4.57 10.86
C VAL A 214 -0.85 5.69 11.17
N ILE A 215 -1.01 6.42 12.27
CA ILE A 215 -0.08 7.47 12.70
C ILE A 215 1.35 6.93 12.74
N ARG A 216 1.57 5.80 13.44
CA ARG A 216 2.88 5.18 13.59
C ARG A 216 3.47 4.76 12.24
N ARG A 217 2.62 4.26 11.33
CA ARG A 217 3.03 3.84 10.00
C ARG A 217 3.52 5.02 9.16
N PHE A 218 2.78 6.12 9.13
CA PHE A 218 3.18 7.31 8.38
C PHE A 218 4.46 7.94 8.94
N ARG A 219 4.65 7.95 10.27
CA ARG A 219 5.90 8.40 10.90
C ARG A 219 7.10 7.52 10.50
N LEU A 220 6.92 6.22 10.35
CA LEU A 220 7.99 5.35 9.87
C LEU A 220 8.29 5.55 8.37
N HIS A 221 7.28 5.85 7.53
CA HIS A 221 7.51 6.24 6.13
C HIS A 221 8.33 7.54 6.07
N GLU A 222 7.95 8.55 6.85
CA GLU A 222 8.71 9.80 6.98
C GLU A 222 10.17 9.55 7.38
N ALA A 223 10.41 8.66 8.36
CA ALA A 223 11.76 8.28 8.76
C ALA A 223 12.55 7.65 7.61
N VAL A 224 11.92 6.74 6.86
CA VAL A 224 12.55 6.08 5.70
C VAL A 224 12.96 7.11 4.65
N ASP A 225 12.08 8.05 4.32
CA ASP A 225 12.34 9.09 3.32
C ASP A 225 13.46 10.04 3.78
N ARG A 226 13.42 10.53 5.03
CA ARG A 226 14.45 11.42 5.59
C ARG A 226 15.83 10.75 5.64
N LEU A 227 15.88 9.49 6.08
CA LEU A 227 17.14 8.75 6.13
C LEU A 227 17.67 8.40 4.73
N ALA A 228 16.79 8.13 3.76
CA ALA A 228 17.20 7.88 2.38
C ALA A 228 17.78 9.13 1.70
N ASN A 229 17.27 10.32 2.05
CA ASN A 229 17.74 11.61 1.53
C ASN A 229 18.99 12.14 2.26
N GLY A 230 19.46 11.48 3.31
CA GLY A 230 20.60 11.94 4.09
C GLY A 230 20.33 13.18 4.95
N GLU A 231 19.06 13.51 5.19
CA GLU A 231 18.63 14.74 5.87
C GLU A 231 18.80 14.70 7.40
N GLU A 232 19.01 13.52 7.98
CA GLU A 232 18.92 13.35 9.44
C GLU A 232 20.15 12.63 10.04
N PRO A 233 21.12 13.38 10.56
CA PRO A 233 22.29 12.80 11.24
C PRO A 233 21.99 12.33 12.66
N ASP A 234 21.00 12.93 13.35
CA ASP A 234 20.65 12.61 14.75
C ASP A 234 19.44 11.69 14.84
N LEU A 235 19.71 10.40 15.10
CA LEU A 235 18.66 9.40 15.26
C LEU A 235 17.82 9.55 16.54
N ALA A 236 18.39 10.15 17.59
CA ALA A 236 17.65 10.40 18.83
C ALA A 236 16.65 11.55 18.66
N GLY A 237 17.10 12.65 18.02
CA GLY A 237 16.23 13.76 17.65
C GLY A 237 15.12 13.34 16.69
N LEU A 238 15.45 12.50 15.68
CA LEU A 238 14.45 11.94 14.76
C LEU A 238 13.41 11.11 15.52
N ALA A 239 13.83 10.22 16.42
CA ALA A 239 12.91 9.40 17.22
C ALA A 239 11.94 10.27 18.02
N GLN A 240 12.44 11.32 18.67
CA GLN A 240 11.61 12.25 19.45
C GLN A 240 10.59 13.00 18.56
N GLN A 241 11.01 13.52 17.41
CA GLN A 241 10.13 14.23 16.45
C GLN A 241 9.02 13.30 15.92
N LEU A 242 9.32 12.00 15.75
CA LEU A 242 8.36 10.99 15.31
C LEU A 242 7.47 10.46 16.45
N GLY A 243 7.60 11.01 17.68
CA GLY A 243 6.76 10.66 18.82
C GLY A 243 7.15 9.37 19.54
N TYR A 244 8.39 8.89 19.39
CA TYR A 244 8.92 7.77 20.15
C TYR A 244 9.48 8.24 21.50
N CYS A 245 9.34 7.41 22.53
CA CYS A 245 9.86 7.70 23.86
C CYS A 245 11.39 7.75 23.89
N ASP A 246 12.05 6.91 23.06
CA ASP A 246 13.49 6.82 22.94
C ASP A 246 13.93 6.23 21.59
N GLN A 247 15.22 6.35 21.30
CA GLN A 247 15.83 5.84 20.07
C GLN A 247 15.79 4.32 19.97
N ALA A 248 15.81 3.59 21.08
CA ALA A 248 15.81 2.12 21.06
C ALA A 248 14.44 1.59 20.61
N HIS A 249 13.35 2.19 21.11
CA HIS A 249 11.99 1.88 20.66
C HIS A 249 11.81 2.20 19.16
N PHE A 250 12.24 3.39 18.72
CA PHE A 250 12.23 3.75 17.30
C PHE A 250 13.00 2.74 16.45
N SER A 251 14.25 2.41 16.85
CA SER A 251 15.11 1.49 16.11
C SER A 251 14.52 0.08 16.02
N SER A 252 13.88 -0.39 17.09
CA SER A 252 13.18 -1.68 17.13
C SER A 252 12.02 -1.72 16.13
N ASP A 253 11.18 -0.69 16.11
CA ASP A 253 10.05 -0.60 15.19
C ASP A 253 10.47 -0.43 13.74
N PHE A 254 11.44 0.44 13.50
CA PHE A 254 12.03 0.64 12.17
C PHE A 254 12.59 -0.68 11.64
N ARG A 255 13.36 -1.42 12.45
CA ARG A 255 13.92 -2.71 12.06
C ARG A 255 12.84 -3.76 11.76
N LYS A 256 11.77 -3.82 12.53
CA LYS A 256 10.64 -4.74 12.27
C LYS A 256 9.99 -4.45 10.91
N LEU A 257 9.93 -3.18 10.54
CA LEU A 257 9.29 -2.74 9.32
C LEU A 257 10.21 -2.82 8.10
N VAL A 258 11.41 -2.24 8.20
CA VAL A 258 12.34 -2.09 7.09
C VAL A 258 13.25 -3.30 6.93
N GLY A 259 13.48 -4.05 8.02
CA GLY A 259 14.35 -5.23 8.05
C GLY A 259 15.76 -4.96 8.57
N GLU A 260 16.14 -3.70 8.66
CA GLU A 260 17.45 -3.26 9.14
C GLU A 260 17.33 -2.07 10.10
N THR A 261 18.40 -1.76 10.83
CA THR A 261 18.39 -0.62 11.77
C THR A 261 18.44 0.72 11.02
N PRO A 262 17.89 1.82 11.60
CA PRO A 262 17.97 3.16 10.99
C PRO A 262 19.40 3.57 10.64
N ALA A 263 20.36 3.25 11.53
CA ALA A 263 21.78 3.56 11.33
C ALA A 263 22.38 2.80 10.13
N HIS A 264 22.01 1.53 9.95
CA HIS A 264 22.45 0.74 8.81
C HIS A 264 21.79 1.23 7.52
N TYR A 265 20.48 1.42 7.53
CA TYR A 265 19.71 1.93 6.40
C TYR A 265 20.28 3.24 5.87
N ARG A 266 20.58 4.20 6.75
CA ARG A 266 21.22 5.48 6.39
C ARG A 266 22.55 5.27 5.66
N LYS A 267 23.46 4.44 6.20
CA LYS A 267 24.77 4.17 5.59
C LYS A 267 24.67 3.55 4.20
N THR A 268 23.79 2.57 4.02
CA THR A 268 23.62 1.87 2.74
C THR A 268 23.01 2.74 1.66
N LYS A 269 22.21 3.78 2.03
CA LYS A 269 21.58 4.68 1.06
C LYS A 269 22.42 5.89 0.71
N THR A 270 23.20 6.42 1.66
CA THR A 270 24.13 7.53 1.40
C THR A 270 25.31 7.13 0.48
N CYS A 271 25.69 5.84 0.45
CA CYS A 271 26.76 5.34 -0.43
C CYS A 271 26.31 5.10 -1.90
N LEU A 272 25.04 5.37 -2.25
CA LEU A 272 24.49 5.12 -3.58
C LEU A 272 24.12 6.41 -4.34
N GLN A 273 24.50 7.58 -3.79
CA GLN A 273 24.54 8.87 -4.46
C GLN A 273 25.94 9.10 -5.02
#